data_61c2bef5e556e58ca3c3bfd2d2c058c6
#
_entry.id   61c2bef5e556e58ca3c3bfd2d2c058c6
#
_cell.length_a   1.000
_cell.length_b   1.000
_cell.length_c   1.000
_cell.angle_alpha   90.00
_cell.angle_beta   90.00
_cell.angle_gamma   90.00
#
_symmetry.space_group_name_H-M   'P 1'
#
loop_
_entity.id
_entity.type
_entity.pdbx_description
1 polymer ?
#
loop_
_entity_poly.entity_id
_entity_poly.type
_entity_poly.pdbx_seq_one_letter_code
_entity_poly.pdbx_strand_id
1 'polypeptide(L)'
;MRRRETYRELILDNICYDALSQSSGIDKSRLDELVELIIDTVCSKREMIRIAGDDHPADVVRSRFLKLNAEHIEYILDRMEENTTQIRNIKKYLLAALYNAPVTMDSYYSALVGHDLYGPGTRRPQ
;
A
#
# COMPACT_ATOMS: atom_id res chain seq x y z
N MET A 1 6.24 -12.25 20.47
CA MET A 1 6.85 -10.97 20.84
C MET A 1 7.97 -10.61 19.91
N ARG A 2 9.04 -11.39 19.94
CA ARG A 2 10.20 -11.10 19.08
C ARG A 2 9.83 -11.08 17.60
N ARG A 3 8.98 -12.00 17.20
CA ARG A 3 8.58 -12.08 15.81
C ARG A 3 7.93 -10.79 15.35
N ARG A 4 7.04 -10.23 16.20
CA ARG A 4 6.36 -8.99 15.86
C ARG A 4 7.33 -7.83 15.80
N GLU A 5 8.26 -7.76 16.73
CA GLU A 5 9.27 -6.70 16.75
C GLU A 5 10.19 -6.79 15.55
N THR A 6 10.60 -8.00 15.18
CA THR A 6 11.43 -8.21 14.01
C THR A 6 10.74 -7.76 12.73
N TYR A 7 9.47 -8.11 12.57
CA TYR A 7 8.71 -7.68 11.41
C TYR A 7 8.48 -6.17 11.44
N ARG A 8 8.25 -5.60 12.61
CA ARG A 8 8.08 -4.15 12.73
C ARG A 8 9.32 -3.42 12.22
N GLU A 9 10.48 -3.82 12.68
CA GLU A 9 11.73 -3.21 12.24
C GLU A 9 11.94 -3.34 10.75
N LEU A 10 11.68 -4.53 10.21
CA LEU A 10 11.84 -4.78 8.79
C LEU A 10 10.89 -3.92 7.96
N ILE A 11 9.63 -3.86 8.37
CA ILE A 11 8.61 -3.08 7.66
C ILE A 11 8.93 -1.60 7.70
N LEU A 12 9.28 -1.08 8.88
CA LEU A 12 9.61 0.34 9.02
C LEU A 12 10.80 0.71 8.14
N ASP A 13 11.77 -0.18 8.06
CA ASP A 13 12.94 0.04 7.22
C ASP A 13 12.56 0.00 5.73
N ASN A 14 11.78 -0.99 5.34
CA ASN A 14 11.37 -1.15 3.94
C ASN A 14 10.60 0.03 3.39
N ILE A 15 9.76 0.64 4.21
CA ILE A 15 8.94 1.77 3.77
C ILE A 15 9.60 3.13 4.05
N CYS A 16 10.80 3.13 4.60
CA CYS A 16 11.52 4.35 4.99
C CYS A 16 10.65 5.20 5.91
N TYR A 17 10.18 4.59 6.97
CA TYR A 17 9.25 5.23 7.90
C TYR A 17 9.72 6.59 8.39
N ASP A 18 10.98 6.72 8.74
CA ASP A 18 11.52 7.98 9.27
C ASP A 18 11.34 9.11 8.26
N ALA A 19 11.66 8.85 7.01
CA ALA A 19 11.51 9.85 5.95
C ALA A 19 10.05 10.20 5.73
N LEU A 20 9.18 9.19 5.70
CA LEU A 20 7.75 9.42 5.51
C LEU A 20 7.14 10.20 6.67
N SER A 21 7.52 9.86 7.90
CA SER A 21 6.96 10.51 9.08
C SER A 21 7.35 11.98 9.19
N GLN A 22 8.44 12.37 8.55
CA GLN A 22 8.91 13.75 8.56
C GLN A 22 8.44 14.55 7.36
N SER A 23 7.81 13.90 6.42
CA SER A 23 7.32 14.55 5.21
C SER A 23 6.10 15.42 5.53
N SER A 24 6.11 16.66 5.10
CA SER A 24 5.05 17.61 5.40
C SER A 24 3.71 17.26 4.73
N GLY A 25 3.75 16.49 3.67
CA GLY A 25 2.55 16.13 2.95
C GLY A 25 1.87 14.87 3.46
N ILE A 26 2.41 14.27 4.52
CA ILE A 26 1.90 12.99 5.03
C ILE A 26 1.25 13.15 6.39
N ASP A 27 0.03 12.61 6.51
CA ASP A 27 -0.68 12.54 7.79
C ASP A 27 -0.06 11.39 8.59
N LYS A 28 0.65 11.73 9.64
CA LYS A 28 1.36 10.76 10.46
C LYS A 28 0.41 9.76 11.11
N SER A 29 -0.77 10.19 11.52
CA SER A 29 -1.76 9.28 12.11
C SER A 29 -2.17 8.19 11.14
N ARG A 30 -2.39 8.57 9.89
CA ARG A 30 -2.74 7.62 8.84
C ARG A 30 -1.58 6.69 8.54
N LEU A 31 -0.38 7.24 8.50
CA LEU A 31 0.82 6.44 8.27
C LEU A 31 0.97 5.38 9.36
N ASP A 32 0.81 5.78 10.61
CA ASP A 32 0.95 4.86 11.73
C ASP A 32 -0.14 3.78 11.71
N GLU A 33 -1.36 4.16 11.35
CA GLU A 33 -2.46 3.23 11.21
C GLU A 33 -2.17 2.18 10.14
N LEU A 34 -1.64 2.65 9.03
CA LEU A 34 -1.28 1.77 7.91
C LEU A 34 -0.17 0.79 8.31
N VAL A 35 0.84 1.31 9.01
CA VAL A 35 1.95 0.49 9.49
C VAL A 35 1.46 -0.62 10.42
N GLU A 36 0.59 -0.27 11.38
CA GLU A 36 0.06 -1.27 12.30
C GLU A 36 -0.74 -2.34 11.57
N LEU A 37 -1.49 -1.96 10.57
CA LEU A 37 -2.25 -2.91 9.77
C LEU A 37 -1.33 -3.87 9.02
N ILE A 38 -0.24 -3.35 8.46
CA ILE A 38 0.75 -4.18 7.77
C ILE A 38 1.34 -5.20 8.75
N ILE A 39 1.74 -4.73 9.93
CA ILE A 39 2.35 -5.58 10.93
C ILE A 39 1.36 -6.67 11.40
N ASP A 40 0.12 -6.28 11.69
CA ASP A 40 -0.91 -7.22 12.11
C ASP A 40 -1.12 -8.31 11.07
N THR A 41 -1.15 -7.92 9.82
CA THR A 41 -1.39 -8.86 8.72
C THR A 41 -0.22 -9.81 8.54
N VAL A 42 1.00 -9.27 8.55
CA VAL A 42 2.22 -10.07 8.40
C VAL A 42 2.37 -11.06 9.55
N CYS A 43 1.98 -10.65 10.75
CA CYS A 43 2.09 -11.49 11.94
C CYS A 43 0.89 -12.40 12.18
N SER A 44 -0.10 -12.36 11.31
CA SER A 44 -1.30 -13.18 11.44
C SER A 44 -0.95 -14.66 11.45
N LYS A 45 -1.65 -15.42 12.30
CA LYS A 45 -1.47 -16.86 12.39
C LYS A 45 -2.49 -17.62 11.55
N ARG A 46 -3.37 -16.92 10.86
CA ARG A 46 -4.36 -17.55 10.00
C ARG A 46 -3.68 -18.13 8.78
N GLU A 47 -4.25 -19.19 8.26
CA GLU A 47 -3.73 -19.80 7.03
C GLU A 47 -4.14 -19.00 5.80
N MET A 48 -5.33 -18.40 5.87
CA MET A 48 -5.89 -17.62 4.77
C MET A 48 -6.23 -16.22 5.28
N ILE A 49 -6.02 -15.23 4.43
CA ILE A 49 -6.36 -13.85 4.76
C ILE A 49 -7.33 -13.36 3.68
N ARG A 50 -8.46 -12.82 4.12
CA ARG A 50 -9.47 -12.35 3.19
C ARG A 50 -9.16 -10.92 2.77
N ILE A 51 -9.04 -10.74 1.45
CA ILE A 51 -8.74 -9.43 0.87
C ILE A 51 -9.62 -9.26 -0.36
N ALA A 52 -10.37 -8.17 -0.38
CA ALA A 52 -11.24 -7.82 -1.51
C ALA A 52 -12.22 -8.94 -1.87
N GLY A 53 -12.72 -9.64 -0.86
CA GLY A 53 -13.72 -10.68 -1.08
C GLY A 53 -13.17 -12.06 -1.39
N ASP A 54 -11.87 -12.18 -1.55
CA ASP A 54 -11.24 -13.46 -1.84
C ASP A 54 -10.28 -13.87 -0.73
N ASP A 55 -10.14 -15.17 -0.53
CA ASP A 55 -9.20 -15.70 0.45
C ASP A 55 -7.86 -15.94 -0.23
N HIS A 56 -6.81 -15.42 0.39
CA HIS A 56 -5.44 -15.58 -0.12
C HIS A 56 -4.58 -16.28 0.90
N PRO A 57 -3.66 -17.16 0.48
CA PRO A 57 -2.75 -17.80 1.43
C PRO A 57 -1.96 -16.74 2.20
N ALA A 58 -1.88 -16.92 3.51
CA ALA A 58 -1.17 -15.96 4.37
C ALA A 58 0.27 -15.75 3.93
N ASP A 59 0.93 -16.80 3.46
CA ASP A 59 2.32 -16.69 3.00
C ASP A 59 2.45 -15.77 1.80
N VAL A 60 1.48 -15.81 0.89
CA VAL A 60 1.48 -14.92 -0.29
C VAL A 60 1.29 -13.48 0.15
N VAL A 61 0.32 -13.26 1.05
CA VAL A 61 0.04 -11.91 1.55
C VAL A 61 1.25 -11.36 2.28
N ARG A 62 1.86 -12.16 3.14
CA ARG A 62 3.06 -11.74 3.88
C ARG A 62 4.18 -11.35 2.92
N SER A 63 4.42 -12.19 1.92
CA SER A 63 5.46 -11.92 0.92
C SER A 63 5.23 -10.60 0.21
N ARG A 64 4.00 -10.33 -0.19
CA ARG A 64 3.67 -9.06 -0.86
C ARG A 64 3.84 -7.87 0.06
N PHE A 65 3.38 -7.98 1.31
CA PHE A 65 3.46 -6.88 2.26
C PHE A 65 4.90 -6.55 2.62
N LEU A 66 5.76 -7.56 2.67
CA LEU A 66 7.18 -7.33 2.97
C LEU A 66 7.93 -6.68 1.82
N LYS A 67 7.33 -6.59 0.64
CA LYS A 67 7.94 -5.93 -0.50
C LYS A 67 7.45 -4.49 -0.69
N LEU A 68 6.54 -4.04 0.16
CA LEU A 68 6.06 -2.67 0.07
C LEU A 68 7.18 -1.69 0.40
N ASN A 69 7.22 -0.59 -0.32
CA ASN A 69 8.23 0.44 -0.12
C ASN A 69 7.59 1.80 0.10
N ALA A 70 8.41 2.85 0.26
CA ALA A 70 7.92 4.19 0.54
C ALA A 70 6.96 4.71 -0.53
N GLU A 71 7.25 4.44 -1.79
CA GLU A 71 6.40 4.91 -2.87
C GLU A 71 5.01 4.30 -2.84
N HIS A 72 4.94 3.01 -2.51
CA HIS A 72 3.65 2.33 -2.36
C HIS A 72 2.83 2.97 -1.25
N ILE A 73 3.47 3.27 -0.13
CA ILE A 73 2.79 3.86 1.02
C ILE A 73 2.29 5.27 0.70
N GLU A 74 3.13 6.08 0.06
CA GLU A 74 2.73 7.42 -0.35
C GLU A 74 1.55 7.38 -1.31
N TYR A 75 1.60 6.46 -2.26
CA TYR A 75 0.53 6.29 -3.23
C TYR A 75 -0.80 5.97 -2.53
N ILE A 76 -0.77 5.04 -1.58
CA ILE A 76 -1.97 4.65 -0.84
C ILE A 76 -2.52 5.82 -0.02
N LEU A 77 -1.65 6.55 0.66
CA LEU A 77 -2.05 7.69 1.48
C LEU A 77 -2.68 8.78 0.62
N ASP A 78 -2.11 9.05 -0.54
CA ASP A 78 -2.66 10.02 -1.48
C ASP A 78 -4.05 9.61 -1.96
N ARG A 79 -4.19 8.36 -2.33
CA ARG A 79 -5.48 7.85 -2.80
C ARG A 79 -6.54 7.88 -1.71
N MET A 80 -6.13 7.58 -0.48
CA MET A 80 -7.02 7.63 0.67
C MET A 80 -7.57 9.03 0.90
N GLU A 81 -6.71 10.02 0.80
CA GLU A 81 -7.08 11.41 1.00
C GLU A 81 -8.15 11.83 0.02
N GLU A 82 -8.06 11.36 -1.21
CA GLU A 82 -9.04 11.68 -2.26
C GLU A 82 -10.38 11.00 -2.05
N ASN A 83 -10.41 9.86 -1.37
CA ASN A 83 -11.59 9.01 -1.29
C ASN A 83 -12.15 8.80 0.10
N THR A 84 -11.66 9.54 1.10
CA THR A 84 -12.03 9.31 2.50
C THR A 84 -13.53 9.32 2.77
N THR A 85 -14.25 10.22 2.13
CA THR A 85 -15.68 10.38 2.41
C THR A 85 -16.52 9.21 1.90
N GLN A 86 -15.97 8.40 1.00
CA GLN A 86 -16.67 7.30 0.39
C GLN A 86 -16.32 5.93 0.95
N ILE A 87 -15.32 5.88 1.81
CA ILE A 87 -14.85 4.62 2.36
C ILE A 87 -15.63 4.26 3.61
N ARG A 88 -16.36 3.16 3.55
CA ARG A 88 -17.15 2.70 4.70
C ARG A 88 -16.34 1.85 5.66
N ASN A 89 -15.50 1.01 5.12
CA ASN A 89 -14.66 0.12 5.93
C ASN A 89 -13.21 0.39 5.58
N ILE A 90 -12.58 1.22 6.37
CA ILE A 90 -11.19 1.65 6.16
C ILE A 90 -10.24 0.46 6.15
N LYS A 91 -10.39 -0.46 7.10
CA LYS A 91 -9.49 -1.60 7.20
C LYS A 91 -9.56 -2.47 5.95
N LYS A 92 -10.75 -2.76 5.47
CA LYS A 92 -10.90 -3.57 4.24
C LYS A 92 -10.31 -2.86 3.04
N TYR A 93 -10.54 -1.55 2.96
CA TYR A 93 -9.99 -0.74 1.87
C TYR A 93 -8.47 -0.79 1.88
N LEU A 94 -7.88 -0.59 3.06
CA LEU A 94 -6.44 -0.56 3.19
C LEU A 94 -5.78 -1.90 2.89
N LEU A 95 -6.40 -3.00 3.33
CA LEU A 95 -5.87 -4.33 3.02
C LEU A 95 -5.82 -4.55 1.51
N ALA A 96 -6.90 -4.20 0.82
CA ALA A 96 -6.95 -4.34 -0.64
C ALA A 96 -5.95 -3.43 -1.31
N ALA A 97 -5.85 -2.19 -0.85
CA ALA A 97 -4.91 -1.22 -1.41
C ALA A 97 -3.47 -1.68 -1.24
N LEU A 98 -3.13 -2.16 -0.05
CA LEU A 98 -1.77 -2.66 0.23
C LEU A 98 -1.42 -3.88 -0.61
N TYR A 99 -2.36 -4.79 -0.73
CA TYR A 99 -2.14 -6.02 -1.48
C TYR A 99 -1.93 -5.74 -2.96
N ASN A 100 -2.65 -4.76 -3.49
CA ASN A 100 -2.63 -4.45 -4.91
C ASN A 100 -1.73 -3.27 -5.30
N ALA A 101 -1.18 -2.55 -4.32
CA ALA A 101 -0.42 -1.33 -4.59
C ALA A 101 0.67 -1.49 -5.65
N PRO A 102 1.52 -2.52 -5.61
CA PRO A 102 2.58 -2.65 -6.61
C PRO A 102 2.05 -2.67 -8.03
N VAL A 103 0.95 -3.39 -8.25
CA VAL A 103 0.36 -3.50 -9.59
C VAL A 103 -0.44 -2.25 -9.93
N THR A 104 -1.26 -1.78 -9.01
CA THR A 104 -2.14 -0.63 -9.24
C THR A 104 -1.32 0.65 -9.46
N MET A 105 -0.30 0.86 -8.65
CA MET A 105 0.57 2.03 -8.78
C MET A 105 1.28 2.02 -10.12
N ASP A 106 1.80 0.87 -10.51
CA ASP A 106 2.50 0.70 -11.77
C ASP A 106 1.59 1.03 -12.95
N SER A 107 0.38 0.50 -12.95
CA SER A 107 -0.60 0.77 -13.98
C SER A 107 -0.98 2.23 -14.04
N TYR A 108 -1.17 2.84 -12.88
CA TYR A 108 -1.53 4.25 -12.77
C TYR A 108 -0.45 5.16 -13.36
N TYR A 109 0.80 4.95 -12.97
CA TYR A 109 1.90 5.76 -13.46
C TYR A 109 2.23 5.48 -14.92
N SER A 110 2.06 4.27 -15.36
CA SER A 110 2.23 3.94 -16.78
C SER A 110 1.22 4.69 -17.62
N ALA A 111 -0.01 4.76 -17.16
CA ALA A 111 -1.06 5.51 -17.86
C ALA A 111 -0.75 7.00 -17.90
N LEU A 112 -0.26 7.56 -16.79
CA LEU A 112 0.11 8.97 -16.73
C LEU A 112 1.27 9.28 -17.66
N VAL A 113 2.31 8.48 -17.63
CA VAL A 113 3.48 8.65 -18.48
C VAL A 113 3.08 8.55 -19.96
N GLY A 114 2.27 7.55 -20.28
CA GLY A 114 1.77 7.38 -21.63
C GLY A 114 0.98 8.59 -22.10
N HIS A 115 0.13 9.12 -21.24
CA HIS A 115 -0.66 10.29 -21.55
C HIS A 115 0.23 11.52 -21.77
N ASP A 116 1.19 11.71 -20.89
CA ASP A 116 2.11 12.85 -20.97
C ASP A 116 2.99 12.79 -22.22
N LEU A 117 3.48 11.59 -22.55
CA LEU A 117 4.36 11.42 -23.71
C LEU A 117 3.65 11.65 -25.03
N TYR A 118 2.42 11.20 -25.11
CA TYR A 118 1.67 11.30 -26.37
C TYR A 118 0.77 12.50 -26.42
N GLY A 119 0.35 12.99 -25.25
CA GLY A 119 -0.43 14.20 -25.15
C GLY A 119 -1.75 14.20 -25.88
N PRO A 120 -2.56 15.23 -25.66
CA PRO A 120 -3.81 15.40 -26.42
C PRO A 120 -3.46 15.62 -27.89
N GLY A 121 -4.14 14.94 -28.75
CA GLY A 121 -3.90 15.09 -30.18
C GLY A 121 -2.76 14.25 -30.73
N THR A 122 -2.01 13.61 -29.88
CA THR A 122 -0.94 12.72 -30.30
C THR A 122 -1.45 11.30 -30.24
N ARG A 123 -1.36 10.62 -31.35
CA ARG A 123 -1.86 9.25 -31.40
C ARG A 123 -0.85 8.29 -30.82
N ARG A 124 -1.33 7.43 -29.98
CA ARG A 124 -0.50 6.35 -29.46
C ARG A 124 -0.35 5.27 -30.52
N PRO A 125 0.83 4.74 -30.69
CA PRO A 125 1.02 3.57 -31.55
C PRO A 125 0.21 2.42 -30.98
N GLN A 126 -0.42 1.68 -31.85
CA GLN A 126 -1.25 0.56 -31.42
C GLN A 126 -0.48 -0.73 -31.38
#